data_2d4c8d8f9d130fe5b830a936d9e35d48
#
_entry.id   2d4c8d8f9d130fe5b830a936d9e35d48
#
_cell.length_a   1.000
_cell.length_b   1.000
_cell.length_c   1.000
_cell.angle_alpha   90.00
_cell.angle_beta   90.00
_cell.angle_gamma   90.00
#
_symmetry.space_group_name_H-M   'P 1'
#
loop_
_entity.id
_entity.type
_entity.pdbx_description
1 polymer ?
#
loop_
_entity_poly.entity_id
_entity_poly.type
_entity_poly.pdbx_seq_one_letter_code
_entity_poly.pdbx_strand_id
1 'polypeptide(L)'
;ANNTTGTWGMINAVVLNRADFASPHLVTVIATIALSTAFAFTFAIHLPRCLVVLCLLNLPGLVALARGTQEQWPVFVCLCFYMIYLLLSCRRSHAEFLTSIRLEQKLLAQRNALEQLSRTDSLTQLGNRYQFNDLFPAMVASAQRQGLALALVLLDIDYFKRVNDEHGHAAGDQCLQQFAELMRQMFRRDSDVPLRLGGEEFGVLMPGTTLEQAAQIAEQFRTRLAETPLDLNGTRLSITTSLGVGVYDLRLDSGADALYKRVDAALYQAKEEGRNRLKLAAGGRRESLLADSPSP
;
A
#
# COMPACT_ATOMS: atom_id res chain seq x y z
N ALA A 1 -25.06 -11.90 19.16
CA ALA A 1 -25.74 -10.59 19.18
C ALA A 1 -27.24 -10.73 18.90
N ASN A 2 -27.67 -11.57 17.94
CA ASN A 2 -29.10 -11.70 17.59
C ASN A 2 -29.97 -12.30 18.70
N ASN A 3 -29.42 -13.17 19.56
CA ASN A 3 -30.20 -13.84 20.61
C ASN A 3 -30.49 -12.87 21.80
N THR A 4 -29.56 -12.02 22.16
CA THR A 4 -29.75 -11.06 23.27
C THR A 4 -30.71 -9.93 22.91
N THR A 5 -30.71 -9.45 21.68
CA THR A 5 -31.63 -8.40 21.20
C THR A 5 -33.07 -8.88 21.11
N GLY A 6 -33.29 -10.11 20.63
CA GLY A 6 -34.62 -10.72 20.62
C GLY A 6 -35.17 -10.98 22.02
N THR A 7 -34.31 -11.42 22.96
CA THR A 7 -34.69 -11.62 24.36
C THR A 7 -35.09 -10.30 25.02
N TRP A 8 -34.35 -9.21 24.78
CA TRP A 8 -34.69 -7.90 25.32
C TRP A 8 -36.04 -7.37 24.77
N GLY A 9 -36.30 -7.53 23.48
CA GLY A 9 -37.57 -7.14 22.88
C GLY A 9 -38.77 -7.88 23.50
N MET A 10 -38.63 -9.19 23.82
CA MET A 10 -39.65 -9.95 24.50
C MET A 10 -39.86 -9.51 25.95
N ILE A 11 -38.75 -9.24 26.71
CA ILE A 11 -38.84 -8.72 28.07
C ILE A 11 -39.59 -7.38 28.08
N ASN A 12 -39.24 -6.49 27.17
CA ASN A 12 -39.91 -5.19 27.02
C ASN A 12 -41.43 -5.37 26.77
N ALA A 13 -41.81 -6.27 25.87
CA ALA A 13 -43.24 -6.56 25.60
C ALA A 13 -43.96 -7.11 26.82
N VAL A 14 -43.35 -8.02 27.58
CA VAL A 14 -43.96 -8.61 28.81
C VAL A 14 -44.14 -7.54 29.90
N VAL A 15 -43.15 -6.68 30.09
CA VAL A 15 -43.23 -5.60 31.09
C VAL A 15 -44.31 -4.59 30.73
N LEU A 16 -44.39 -4.18 29.47
CA LEU A 16 -45.38 -3.21 28.98
C LEU A 16 -46.83 -3.73 29.05
N ASN A 17 -47.02 -5.05 29.06
CA ASN A 17 -48.35 -5.69 29.12
C ASN A 17 -48.88 -5.92 30.56
N ARG A 18 -48.08 -5.62 31.60
CA ARG A 18 -48.48 -5.75 33.01
C ARG A 18 -48.95 -4.41 33.56
N ALA A 19 -50.21 -4.32 33.97
CA ALA A 19 -50.84 -3.11 34.50
C ALA A 19 -50.30 -2.63 35.86
N ASP A 20 -49.61 -3.50 36.62
CA ASP A 20 -49.27 -3.27 38.02
C ASP A 20 -47.93 -2.50 38.26
N PHE A 21 -47.22 -2.11 37.20
CA PHE A 21 -45.89 -1.55 37.30
C PHE A 21 -45.67 -0.27 36.45
N ALA A 22 -46.10 0.89 36.95
CA ALA A 22 -45.86 2.16 36.24
C ALA A 22 -44.35 2.54 36.15
N SER A 23 -43.55 2.28 37.18
CA SER A 23 -42.11 2.61 37.19
C SER A 23 -41.26 1.72 36.28
N PRO A 24 -41.44 0.39 36.22
CA PRO A 24 -40.74 -0.47 35.27
C PRO A 24 -41.03 -0.18 33.80
N HIS A 25 -42.25 0.30 33.45
CA HIS A 25 -42.58 0.69 32.07
C HIS A 25 -41.67 1.80 31.56
N LEU A 26 -41.48 2.85 32.36
CA LEU A 26 -40.62 3.99 31.97
C LEU A 26 -39.17 3.56 31.79
N VAL A 27 -38.64 2.75 32.71
CA VAL A 27 -37.26 2.25 32.65
C VAL A 27 -37.03 1.40 31.38
N THR A 28 -37.95 0.47 31.05
CA THR A 28 -37.80 -0.38 29.86
C THR A 28 -37.91 0.40 28.57
N VAL A 29 -38.77 1.40 28.47
CA VAL A 29 -38.88 2.28 27.30
C VAL A 29 -37.59 3.07 27.11
N ILE A 30 -37.07 3.71 28.15
CA ILE A 30 -35.80 4.47 28.09
C ILE A 30 -34.63 3.56 27.71
N ALA A 31 -34.52 2.38 28.31
CA ALA A 31 -33.46 1.43 27.98
C ALA A 31 -33.57 0.92 26.54
N THR A 32 -34.78 0.70 26.02
CA THR A 32 -35.00 0.28 24.62
C THR A 32 -34.59 1.40 23.65
N ILE A 33 -34.93 2.65 23.96
CA ILE A 33 -34.51 3.83 23.19
C ILE A 33 -32.98 3.93 23.17
N ALA A 34 -32.33 3.84 24.34
CA ALA A 34 -30.88 3.94 24.45
C ALA A 34 -30.16 2.83 23.66
N LEU A 35 -30.60 1.57 23.81
CA LEU A 35 -30.05 0.43 23.09
C LEU A 35 -30.26 0.56 21.58
N SER A 36 -31.48 0.91 21.15
CA SER A 36 -31.81 1.05 19.73
C SER A 36 -30.98 2.15 19.08
N THR A 37 -30.77 3.29 19.76
CA THR A 37 -29.91 4.37 19.28
C THR A 37 -28.46 3.89 19.16
N ALA A 38 -27.92 3.26 20.19
CA ALA A 38 -26.54 2.74 20.17
C ALA A 38 -26.32 1.74 19.04
N PHE A 39 -27.25 0.81 18.83
CA PHE A 39 -27.18 -0.14 17.73
C PHE A 39 -27.32 0.49 16.35
N ALA A 40 -28.18 1.50 16.19
CA ALA A 40 -28.36 2.19 14.93
C ALA A 40 -27.04 2.86 14.46
N PHE A 41 -26.31 3.50 15.37
CA PHE A 41 -25.02 4.12 15.04
C PHE A 41 -23.90 3.10 14.84
N THR A 42 -23.82 2.06 15.67
CA THR A 42 -22.75 1.06 15.61
C THR A 42 -22.84 0.19 14.34
N PHE A 43 -24.04 -0.18 13.92
CA PHE A 43 -24.26 -1.09 12.79
C PHE A 43 -24.73 -0.42 11.50
N ALA A 44 -24.69 0.92 11.40
CA ALA A 44 -25.06 1.67 10.20
C ALA A 44 -24.29 1.23 8.94
N ILE A 45 -23.06 0.69 9.11
CA ILE A 45 -22.23 0.14 8.04
C ILE A 45 -22.92 -1.04 7.33
N HIS A 46 -23.63 -1.89 8.08
CA HIS A 46 -24.35 -3.05 7.56
C HIS A 46 -25.86 -2.85 7.64
N LEU A 47 -26.42 -2.05 6.73
CA LEU A 47 -27.83 -1.67 6.74
C LEU A 47 -28.80 -2.84 6.99
N PRO A 48 -28.71 -4.03 6.32
CA PRO A 48 -29.65 -5.12 6.57
C PRO A 48 -29.61 -5.64 8.01
N ARG A 49 -28.39 -5.74 8.59
CA ARG A 49 -28.22 -6.19 9.98
C ARG A 49 -28.76 -5.17 10.98
N CYS A 50 -28.53 -3.88 10.71
CA CYS A 50 -29.06 -2.79 11.51
C CYS A 50 -30.58 -2.83 11.55
N LEU A 51 -31.26 -2.97 10.40
CA LEU A 51 -32.70 -3.04 10.30
C LEU A 51 -33.28 -4.24 11.07
N VAL A 52 -32.68 -5.43 10.94
CA VAL A 52 -33.11 -6.63 11.67
C VAL A 52 -33.01 -6.41 13.19
N VAL A 53 -31.90 -5.85 13.68
CA VAL A 53 -31.70 -5.57 15.11
C VAL A 53 -32.71 -4.56 15.63
N LEU A 54 -32.95 -3.46 14.89
CA LEU A 54 -33.93 -2.44 15.27
C LEU A 54 -35.36 -3.02 15.33
N CYS A 55 -35.73 -3.88 14.38
CA CYS A 55 -37.02 -4.58 14.40
C CYS A 55 -37.13 -5.52 15.61
N LEU A 56 -36.13 -6.33 15.90
CA LEU A 56 -36.15 -7.27 17.03
C LEU A 56 -36.24 -6.55 18.39
N LEU A 57 -35.63 -5.36 18.52
CA LEU A 57 -35.68 -4.57 19.76
C LEU A 57 -37.03 -3.88 19.99
N ASN A 58 -37.60 -3.30 18.94
CA ASN A 58 -38.73 -2.37 19.08
C ASN A 58 -40.10 -2.97 18.73
N LEU A 59 -40.19 -3.88 17.73
CA LEU A 59 -41.48 -4.42 17.30
C LEU A 59 -42.27 -5.11 18.42
N PRO A 60 -41.68 -5.97 19.28
CA PRO A 60 -42.43 -6.61 20.34
C PRO A 60 -43.09 -5.64 21.30
N GLY A 61 -42.36 -4.56 21.69
CA GLY A 61 -42.86 -3.48 22.53
C GLY A 61 -43.98 -2.68 21.87
N LEU A 62 -43.82 -2.32 20.57
CA LEU A 62 -44.87 -1.65 19.80
C LEU A 62 -46.14 -2.46 19.70
N VAL A 63 -46.05 -3.80 19.44
CA VAL A 63 -47.21 -4.69 19.39
C VAL A 63 -47.91 -4.76 20.74
N ALA A 64 -47.15 -4.81 21.86
CA ALA A 64 -47.70 -4.80 23.20
C ALA A 64 -48.51 -3.51 23.50
N LEU A 65 -47.91 -2.34 23.17
CA LEU A 65 -48.55 -1.05 23.36
C LEU A 65 -49.78 -0.80 22.46
N ALA A 66 -49.79 -1.33 21.24
CA ALA A 66 -50.91 -1.28 20.32
C ALA A 66 -52.16 -2.03 20.83
N ARG A 67 -51.94 -3.05 21.69
CA ARG A 67 -53.00 -3.85 22.32
C ARG A 67 -53.35 -3.35 23.73
N GLY A 68 -52.65 -2.32 24.23
CA GLY A 68 -52.78 -1.80 25.56
C GLY A 68 -54.01 -0.87 25.77
N THR A 69 -54.03 -0.22 26.96
CA THR A 69 -55.11 0.70 27.33
C THR A 69 -54.98 2.04 26.61
N GLN A 70 -56.05 2.81 26.64
CA GLN A 70 -56.12 4.14 26.00
C GLN A 70 -55.05 5.10 26.55
N GLU A 71 -54.62 4.96 27.79
CA GLU A 71 -53.55 5.75 28.41
C GLU A 71 -52.16 5.50 27.84
N GLN A 72 -51.92 4.36 27.16
CA GLN A 72 -50.65 4.00 26.56
C GLN A 72 -50.48 4.51 25.13
N TRP A 73 -51.54 5.03 24.49
CA TRP A 73 -51.52 5.51 23.13
C TRP A 73 -50.49 6.64 22.84
N PRO A 74 -50.30 7.64 23.73
CA PRO A 74 -49.29 8.66 23.49
C PRO A 74 -47.87 8.06 23.40
N VAL A 75 -47.53 7.08 24.24
CA VAL A 75 -46.24 6.40 24.21
C VAL A 75 -46.05 5.59 22.93
N PHE A 76 -47.09 4.89 22.50
CA PHE A 76 -47.11 4.15 21.24
C PHE A 76 -46.80 5.07 20.05
N VAL A 77 -47.48 6.21 19.96
CA VAL A 77 -47.28 7.18 18.88
C VAL A 77 -45.86 7.75 18.90
N CYS A 78 -45.35 8.13 20.07
CA CYS A 78 -43.97 8.61 20.21
C CYS A 78 -42.94 7.54 19.76
N LEU A 79 -43.13 6.30 20.11
CA LEU A 79 -42.23 5.20 19.69
C LEU A 79 -42.32 4.92 18.18
N CYS A 80 -43.51 5.08 17.57
CA CYS A 80 -43.62 4.97 16.11
C CYS A 80 -42.82 6.07 15.40
N PHE A 81 -42.91 7.34 15.83
CA PHE A 81 -42.11 8.43 15.29
C PHE A 81 -40.62 8.19 15.52
N TYR A 82 -40.23 7.71 16.70
CA TYR A 82 -38.87 7.36 17.02
C TYR A 82 -38.33 6.26 16.09
N MET A 83 -39.13 5.20 15.82
CA MET A 83 -38.75 4.14 14.87
C MET A 83 -38.53 4.68 13.46
N ILE A 84 -39.44 5.53 12.97
CA ILE A 84 -39.29 6.17 11.66
C ILE A 84 -38.01 7.00 11.63
N TYR A 85 -37.75 7.79 12.66
CA TYR A 85 -36.51 8.58 12.78
C TYR A 85 -35.26 7.69 12.73
N LEU A 86 -35.22 6.59 13.50
CA LEU A 86 -34.08 5.65 13.49
C LEU A 86 -33.85 5.02 12.11
N LEU A 87 -34.92 4.58 11.44
CA LEU A 87 -34.82 3.99 10.11
C LEU A 87 -34.28 4.99 9.07
N LEU A 88 -34.75 6.23 9.11
CA LEU A 88 -34.26 7.28 8.23
C LEU A 88 -32.80 7.65 8.56
N SER A 89 -32.46 7.77 9.84
CA SER A 89 -31.10 8.06 10.31
C SER A 89 -30.11 6.95 9.92
N CYS A 90 -30.50 5.67 10.08
CA CYS A 90 -29.66 4.55 9.69
C CYS A 90 -29.41 4.51 8.18
N ARG A 91 -30.44 4.77 7.36
CA ARG A 91 -30.30 4.87 5.90
C ARG A 91 -29.38 6.02 5.51
N ARG A 92 -29.53 7.19 6.15
CA ARG A 92 -28.68 8.36 5.89
C ARG A 92 -27.23 8.09 6.25
N SER A 93 -26.95 7.57 7.44
CA SER A 93 -25.59 7.24 7.88
C SER A 93 -24.93 6.19 6.97
N HIS A 94 -25.70 5.21 6.50
CA HIS A 94 -25.20 4.21 5.54
C HIS A 94 -24.85 4.85 4.19
N ALA A 95 -25.69 5.76 3.68
CA ALA A 95 -25.43 6.46 2.43
C ALA A 95 -24.21 7.39 2.54
N GLU A 96 -24.05 8.10 3.68
CA GLU A 96 -22.87 8.94 3.96
C GLU A 96 -21.60 8.11 4.02
N PHE A 97 -21.63 6.95 4.66
CA PHE A 97 -20.50 6.01 4.72
C PHE A 97 -20.08 5.51 3.32
N LEU A 98 -21.04 5.10 2.49
CA LEU A 98 -20.74 4.65 1.12
C LEU A 98 -20.19 5.80 0.26
N THR A 99 -20.68 7.02 0.46
CA THR A 99 -20.18 8.20 -0.25
C THR A 99 -18.75 8.53 0.15
N SER A 100 -18.42 8.43 1.43
CA SER A 100 -17.06 8.63 1.95
C SER A 100 -16.06 7.64 1.32
N ILE A 101 -16.40 6.35 1.29
CA ILE A 101 -15.56 5.34 0.63
C ILE A 101 -15.36 5.64 -0.87
N ARG A 102 -16.43 6.03 -1.58
CA ARG A 102 -16.33 6.35 -3.01
C ARG A 102 -15.45 7.58 -3.27
N LEU A 103 -15.53 8.59 -2.41
CA LEU A 103 -14.67 9.77 -2.51
C LEU A 103 -13.21 9.42 -2.27
N GLU A 104 -12.92 8.61 -1.26
CA GLU A 104 -11.56 8.14 -0.98
C GLU A 104 -10.97 7.35 -2.18
N GLN A 105 -11.73 6.42 -2.72
CA GLN A 105 -11.33 5.67 -3.92
C GLN A 105 -11.10 6.59 -5.12
N LYS A 106 -11.94 7.61 -5.32
CA LYS A 106 -11.79 8.58 -6.40
C LYS A 106 -10.54 9.44 -6.23
N LEU A 107 -10.25 9.89 -5.02
CA LEU A 107 -9.03 10.64 -4.71
C LEU A 107 -7.77 9.80 -4.95
N LEU A 108 -7.77 8.54 -4.53
CA LEU A 108 -6.65 7.62 -4.81
C LEU A 108 -6.46 7.40 -6.31
N ALA A 109 -7.54 7.20 -7.05
CA ALA A 109 -7.47 7.04 -8.50
C ALA A 109 -6.95 8.30 -9.22
N GLN A 110 -7.39 9.51 -8.79
CA GLN A 110 -6.89 10.78 -9.33
C GLN A 110 -5.41 10.99 -9.00
N ARG A 111 -5.00 10.69 -7.77
CA ARG A 111 -3.60 10.74 -7.35
C ARG A 111 -2.74 9.82 -8.22
N ASN A 112 -3.14 8.57 -8.38
CA ASN A 112 -2.43 7.60 -9.23
C ASN A 112 -2.35 8.07 -10.69
N ALA A 113 -3.42 8.66 -11.24
CA ALA A 113 -3.41 9.22 -12.58
C ALA A 113 -2.44 10.40 -12.72
N LEU A 114 -2.35 11.28 -11.71
CA LEU A 114 -1.36 12.36 -11.69
C LEU A 114 0.08 11.84 -11.57
N GLU A 115 0.31 10.82 -10.74
CA GLU A 115 1.61 10.15 -10.63
C GLU A 115 2.02 9.46 -11.95
N GLN A 116 1.06 8.92 -12.71
CA GLN A 116 1.30 8.37 -14.06
C GLN A 116 1.70 9.46 -15.08
N LEU A 117 1.14 10.66 -14.97
CA LEU A 117 1.51 11.79 -15.83
C LEU A 117 2.87 12.39 -15.44
N SER A 118 3.26 12.28 -14.18
CA SER A 118 4.59 12.66 -13.72
C SER A 118 5.57 11.53 -14.02
N ARG A 119 6.67 11.83 -14.71
CA ARG A 119 7.76 10.86 -14.96
C ARG A 119 8.79 10.82 -13.84
N THR A 120 8.61 11.63 -12.81
CA THR A 120 9.55 11.76 -11.68
C THR A 120 8.93 11.27 -10.38
N ASP A 121 9.75 10.69 -9.52
CA ASP A 121 9.40 10.36 -8.13
C ASP A 121 9.39 11.63 -7.29
N SER A 122 8.30 11.91 -6.59
CA SER A 122 8.12 13.16 -5.85
C SER A 122 9.08 13.33 -4.67
N LEU A 123 9.54 12.23 -4.05
CA LEU A 123 10.44 12.25 -2.91
C LEU A 123 11.91 12.45 -3.33
N THR A 124 12.34 11.66 -4.32
CA THR A 124 13.74 11.57 -4.72
C THR A 124 14.08 12.41 -5.95
N GLN A 125 13.07 12.88 -6.69
CA GLN A 125 13.22 13.60 -7.95
C GLN A 125 14.00 12.82 -9.03
N LEU A 126 14.17 11.51 -8.88
CA LEU A 126 14.61 10.59 -9.93
C LEU A 126 13.45 10.23 -10.84
N GLY A 127 13.73 9.59 -11.97
CA GLY A 127 12.66 8.97 -12.75
C GLY A 127 11.89 7.95 -11.91
N ASN A 128 10.59 7.86 -12.12
CA ASN A 128 9.75 6.93 -11.41
C ASN A 128 9.56 5.61 -12.18
N ARG A 129 8.81 4.67 -11.59
CA ARG A 129 8.51 3.36 -12.20
C ARG A 129 7.77 3.49 -13.55
N TYR A 130 6.95 4.53 -13.74
CA TYR A 130 6.27 4.75 -15.03
C TYR A 130 7.26 5.14 -16.10
N GLN A 131 8.22 6.01 -15.79
CA GLN A 131 9.30 6.34 -16.69
C GLN A 131 10.14 5.11 -17.05
N PHE A 132 10.45 4.26 -16.09
CA PHE A 132 11.15 3.01 -16.33
C PHE A 132 10.38 2.11 -17.31
N ASN A 133 9.09 1.88 -17.05
CA ASN A 133 8.24 1.02 -17.87
C ASN A 133 8.07 1.55 -19.31
N ASP A 134 8.13 2.86 -19.51
CA ASP A 134 8.07 3.52 -20.82
C ASP A 134 9.41 3.45 -21.57
N LEU A 135 10.51 3.83 -20.88
CA LEU A 135 11.82 3.95 -21.52
C LEU A 135 12.53 2.61 -21.72
N PHE A 136 12.46 1.68 -20.77
CA PHE A 136 13.25 0.46 -20.80
C PHE A 136 12.98 -0.42 -22.03
N PRO A 137 11.71 -0.75 -22.39
CA PRO A 137 11.44 -1.51 -23.60
C PRO A 137 11.86 -0.78 -24.87
N ALA A 138 11.69 0.54 -24.91
CA ALA A 138 12.09 1.37 -26.05
C ALA A 138 13.63 1.38 -26.24
N MET A 139 14.38 1.49 -25.14
CA MET A 139 15.85 1.43 -25.15
C MET A 139 16.37 0.04 -25.54
N VAL A 140 15.74 -1.04 -25.07
CA VAL A 140 16.09 -2.42 -25.50
C VAL A 140 15.87 -2.56 -27.01
N ALA A 141 14.71 -2.15 -27.52
CA ALA A 141 14.43 -2.20 -28.94
C ALA A 141 15.41 -1.34 -29.78
N SER A 142 15.84 -0.19 -29.24
CA SER A 142 16.84 0.68 -29.88
C SER A 142 18.22 0.02 -29.88
N ALA A 143 18.67 -0.52 -28.75
CA ALA A 143 19.91 -1.25 -28.59
C ALA A 143 19.99 -2.42 -29.57
N GLN A 144 18.91 -3.18 -29.69
CA GLN A 144 18.79 -4.29 -30.63
C GLN A 144 18.98 -3.85 -32.09
N ARG A 145 18.30 -2.76 -32.51
CA ARG A 145 18.40 -2.27 -33.90
C ARG A 145 19.75 -1.68 -34.25
N GLN A 146 20.39 -1.00 -33.30
CA GLN A 146 21.64 -0.30 -33.52
C GLN A 146 22.88 -1.13 -33.19
N GLY A 147 22.72 -2.30 -32.60
CA GLY A 147 23.82 -3.14 -32.13
C GLY A 147 24.62 -2.50 -30.97
N LEU A 148 23.99 -1.58 -30.22
CA LEU A 148 24.59 -0.90 -29.09
C LEU A 148 24.35 -1.67 -27.80
N ALA A 149 25.31 -1.59 -26.87
CA ALA A 149 25.12 -2.15 -25.54
C ALA A 149 24.07 -1.33 -24.75
N LEU A 150 23.28 -2.00 -23.94
CA LEU A 150 22.40 -1.39 -22.96
C LEU A 150 22.57 -2.11 -21.63
N ALA A 151 23.11 -1.44 -20.63
CA ALA A 151 23.23 -1.99 -19.29
C ALA A 151 22.02 -1.58 -18.41
N LEU A 152 21.64 -2.52 -17.55
CA LEU A 152 20.68 -2.31 -16.46
C LEU A 152 21.38 -2.61 -15.14
N VAL A 153 21.29 -1.67 -14.21
CA VAL A 153 21.68 -1.85 -12.82
C VAL A 153 20.42 -1.76 -11.96
N LEU A 154 20.17 -2.78 -11.15
CA LEU A 154 19.14 -2.76 -10.11
C LEU A 154 19.84 -2.66 -8.75
N LEU A 155 19.31 -1.81 -7.88
CA LEU A 155 19.86 -1.53 -6.55
C LEU A 155 18.74 -1.61 -5.51
N ASP A 156 19.12 -2.05 -4.31
CA ASP A 156 18.20 -2.10 -3.17
C ASP A 156 18.97 -1.72 -1.90
N ILE A 157 18.38 -0.84 -1.08
CA ILE A 157 19.00 -0.40 0.17
C ILE A 157 18.89 -1.52 1.20
N ASP A 158 20.04 -2.03 1.63
CA ASP A 158 20.09 -3.12 2.58
C ASP A 158 19.48 -2.71 3.93
N TYR A 159 18.59 -3.56 4.46
CA TYR A 159 17.94 -3.37 5.76
C TYR A 159 17.15 -2.06 5.91
N PHE A 160 16.63 -1.48 4.83
CA PHE A 160 15.89 -0.21 4.86
C PHE A 160 14.71 -0.21 5.83
N LYS A 161 13.99 -1.32 5.95
CA LYS A 161 12.94 -1.48 6.95
C LYS A 161 13.45 -1.19 8.37
N ARG A 162 14.66 -1.65 8.70
CA ARG A 162 15.28 -1.39 10.01
C ARG A 162 15.54 0.11 10.23
N VAL A 163 15.93 0.85 9.19
CA VAL A 163 16.08 2.32 9.26
C VAL A 163 14.73 2.96 9.64
N ASN A 164 13.64 2.55 9.01
CA ASN A 164 12.30 3.04 9.35
C ASN A 164 11.87 2.65 10.78
N ASP A 165 12.10 1.40 11.17
CA ASP A 165 11.68 0.89 12.47
C ASP A 165 12.45 1.53 13.64
N GLU A 166 13.75 1.83 13.46
CA GLU A 166 14.61 2.42 14.50
C GLU A 166 14.61 3.96 14.53
N HIS A 167 14.45 4.62 13.36
CA HIS A 167 14.62 6.08 13.23
C HIS A 167 13.35 6.79 12.73
N GLY A 168 12.29 6.03 12.40
CA GLY A 168 11.01 6.55 11.89
C GLY A 168 11.01 6.83 10.39
N HIS A 169 9.82 6.95 9.82
CA HIS A 169 9.63 7.15 8.37
C HIS A 169 10.27 8.43 7.83
N ALA A 170 10.32 9.52 8.62
CA ALA A 170 10.96 10.75 8.19
C ALA A 170 12.48 10.57 7.97
N ALA A 171 13.14 9.75 8.78
CA ALA A 171 14.56 9.41 8.58
C ALA A 171 14.73 8.48 7.36
N GLY A 172 13.79 7.55 7.14
CA GLY A 172 13.77 6.74 5.93
C GLY A 172 13.63 7.57 4.65
N ASP A 173 12.75 8.57 4.65
CA ASP A 173 12.61 9.50 3.53
C ASP A 173 13.88 10.28 3.24
N GLN A 174 14.57 10.79 4.26
CA GLN A 174 15.87 11.44 4.11
C GLN A 174 16.95 10.49 3.59
N CYS A 175 16.95 9.24 4.06
CA CYS A 175 17.82 8.18 3.55
C CYS A 175 17.65 7.99 2.05
N LEU A 176 16.39 7.87 1.57
CA LEU A 176 16.05 7.73 0.15
C LEU A 176 16.49 8.96 -0.67
N GLN A 177 16.31 10.17 -0.13
CA GLN A 177 16.74 11.40 -0.80
C GLN A 177 18.26 11.48 -0.95
N GLN A 178 19.02 11.17 0.11
CA GLN A 178 20.48 11.20 0.05
C GLN A 178 21.05 10.09 -0.83
N PHE A 179 20.44 8.89 -0.82
CA PHE A 179 20.77 7.81 -1.74
C PHE A 179 20.58 8.25 -3.19
N ALA A 180 19.44 8.86 -3.51
CA ALA A 180 19.14 9.37 -4.84
C ALA A 180 20.11 10.49 -5.28
N GLU A 181 20.54 11.36 -4.35
CA GLU A 181 21.51 12.38 -4.64
C GLU A 181 22.89 11.80 -4.99
N LEU A 182 23.32 10.77 -4.24
CA LEU A 182 24.55 10.05 -4.58
C LEU A 182 24.43 9.34 -5.94
N MET A 183 23.25 8.78 -6.28
CA MET A 183 23.01 8.21 -7.62
C MET A 183 23.22 9.27 -8.72
N ARG A 184 22.64 10.47 -8.58
CA ARG A 184 22.82 11.56 -9.57
C ARG A 184 24.30 11.96 -9.74
N GLN A 185 25.07 11.96 -8.66
CA GLN A 185 26.50 12.31 -8.70
C GLN A 185 27.34 11.24 -9.38
N MET A 186 26.97 9.99 -9.27
CA MET A 186 27.76 8.85 -9.79
C MET A 186 27.34 8.46 -11.21
N PHE A 187 26.04 8.40 -11.50
CA PHE A 187 25.45 8.11 -12.83
C PHE A 187 25.11 9.41 -13.54
N ARG A 188 26.12 10.13 -13.99
CA ARG A 188 26.04 11.54 -14.42
C ARG A 188 26.13 11.76 -15.94
N ARG A 189 26.20 10.69 -16.74
CA ARG A 189 26.14 10.86 -18.21
C ARG A 189 24.72 11.30 -18.58
N ASP A 190 24.58 12.19 -19.54
CA ASP A 190 23.26 12.65 -20.03
C ASP A 190 22.40 11.50 -20.54
N SER A 191 23.02 10.40 -20.96
CA SER A 191 22.33 9.17 -21.39
C SER A 191 21.91 8.26 -20.25
N ASP A 192 22.51 8.38 -19.05
CA ASP A 192 22.18 7.54 -17.93
C ASP A 192 20.86 7.97 -17.30
N VAL A 193 19.97 7.03 -17.04
CA VAL A 193 18.66 7.32 -16.46
C VAL A 193 18.55 6.64 -15.09
N PRO A 194 18.87 7.37 -14.01
CA PRO A 194 18.62 6.88 -12.65
C PRO A 194 17.13 6.98 -12.32
N LEU A 195 16.61 5.94 -11.69
CA LEU A 195 15.18 5.73 -11.45
C LEU A 195 14.94 5.18 -10.04
N ARG A 196 13.81 5.52 -9.45
CA ARG A 196 13.26 4.85 -8.29
C ARG A 196 12.11 3.95 -8.71
N LEU A 197 12.25 2.64 -8.47
CA LEU A 197 11.28 1.65 -8.91
C LEU A 197 10.16 1.43 -7.89
N GLY A 198 10.40 1.74 -6.62
CA GLY A 198 9.42 1.70 -5.54
C GLY A 198 10.06 1.33 -4.20
N GLY A 199 9.52 1.84 -3.09
CA GLY A 199 10.09 1.61 -1.77
C GLY A 199 11.57 1.98 -1.70
N GLU A 200 12.40 0.98 -1.39
CA GLU A 200 13.87 1.06 -1.36
C GLU A 200 14.58 0.57 -2.63
N GLU A 201 13.82 0.27 -3.69
CA GLU A 201 14.34 -0.25 -4.96
C GLU A 201 14.62 0.87 -5.95
N PHE A 202 15.80 0.82 -6.55
CA PHE A 202 16.26 1.76 -7.57
C PHE A 202 16.78 1.04 -8.81
N GLY A 203 16.87 1.77 -9.89
CA GLY A 203 17.43 1.26 -11.16
C GLY A 203 18.20 2.31 -11.91
N VAL A 204 19.12 1.90 -12.78
CA VAL A 204 19.79 2.78 -13.74
C VAL A 204 19.78 2.12 -15.11
N LEU A 205 19.28 2.83 -16.12
CA LEU A 205 19.41 2.46 -17.52
C LEU A 205 20.64 3.18 -18.10
N MET A 206 21.56 2.42 -18.70
CA MET A 206 22.84 2.94 -19.18
C MET A 206 23.05 2.54 -20.66
N PRO A 207 22.51 3.33 -21.60
CA PRO A 207 22.75 3.10 -23.03
C PRO A 207 24.21 3.27 -23.42
N GLY A 208 24.67 2.47 -24.40
CA GLY A 208 26.05 2.52 -24.88
C GLY A 208 27.11 2.09 -23.83
N THR A 209 26.69 1.36 -22.78
CA THR A 209 27.58 0.98 -21.67
C THR A 209 27.77 -0.52 -21.66
N THR A 210 29.03 -0.98 -21.62
CA THR A 210 29.36 -2.41 -21.52
C THR A 210 29.13 -2.94 -20.10
N LEU A 211 29.12 -4.28 -19.95
CA LEU A 211 28.95 -4.92 -18.64
C LEU A 211 30.07 -4.51 -17.66
N GLU A 212 31.29 -4.46 -18.14
CA GLU A 212 32.47 -4.09 -17.33
C GLU A 212 32.38 -2.65 -16.84
N GLN A 213 32.00 -1.73 -17.74
CA GLN A 213 31.83 -0.30 -17.39
C GLN A 213 30.69 -0.12 -16.39
N ALA A 214 29.55 -0.77 -16.61
CA ALA A 214 28.41 -0.68 -15.71
C ALA A 214 28.75 -1.27 -14.33
N ALA A 215 29.42 -2.41 -14.29
CA ALA A 215 29.85 -3.05 -13.07
C ALA A 215 30.86 -2.18 -12.30
N GLN A 216 31.79 -1.55 -12.98
CA GLN A 216 32.78 -0.65 -12.36
C GLN A 216 32.11 0.56 -11.70
N ILE A 217 31.19 1.23 -12.40
CA ILE A 217 30.48 2.39 -11.84
C ILE A 217 29.58 1.95 -10.67
N ALA A 218 28.87 0.83 -10.83
CA ALA A 218 28.01 0.30 -9.78
C ALA A 218 28.80 -0.11 -8.51
N GLU A 219 29.99 -0.70 -8.67
CA GLU A 219 30.86 -1.04 -7.53
C GLU A 219 31.45 0.22 -6.86
N GLN A 220 31.81 1.23 -7.63
CA GLN A 220 32.22 2.53 -7.08
C GLN A 220 31.11 3.18 -6.27
N PHE A 221 29.86 3.12 -6.77
CA PHE A 221 28.68 3.59 -6.05
C PHE A 221 28.49 2.85 -4.71
N ARG A 222 28.52 1.51 -4.75
CA ARG A 222 28.38 0.67 -3.55
C ARG A 222 29.43 1.03 -2.49
N THR A 223 30.70 1.11 -2.89
CA THR A 223 31.81 1.44 -2.01
C THR A 223 31.65 2.84 -1.42
N ARG A 224 31.35 3.81 -2.27
CA ARG A 224 31.15 5.21 -1.83
C ARG A 224 30.02 5.35 -0.81
N LEU A 225 28.89 4.64 -1.04
CA LEU A 225 27.75 4.62 -0.13
C LEU A 225 28.13 4.00 1.22
N ALA A 226 28.84 2.89 1.23
CA ALA A 226 29.26 2.19 2.46
C ALA A 226 30.27 3.03 3.28
N GLU A 227 31.11 3.82 2.62
CA GLU A 227 32.14 4.65 3.26
C GLU A 227 31.64 6.03 3.71
N THR A 228 30.49 6.48 3.20
CA THR A 228 29.97 7.82 3.48
C THR A 228 28.70 7.71 4.33
N PRO A 229 28.78 7.92 5.66
CA PRO A 229 27.59 7.93 6.49
C PRO A 229 26.63 9.03 6.07
N LEU A 230 25.33 8.69 5.98
CA LEU A 230 24.28 9.65 5.72
C LEU A 230 23.95 10.44 6.98
N ASP A 231 23.69 11.73 6.84
CA ASP A 231 23.23 12.57 7.96
C ASP A 231 21.69 12.61 7.97
N LEU A 232 21.11 11.96 8.96
CA LEU A 232 19.67 11.92 9.17
C LEU A 232 19.31 12.77 10.39
N ASN A 233 19.10 14.07 10.17
CA ASN A 233 18.77 15.04 11.25
C ASN A 233 19.81 15.06 12.39
N GLY A 234 21.10 15.03 12.06
CA GLY A 234 22.19 15.04 13.05
C GLY A 234 22.61 13.64 13.54
N THR A 235 21.91 12.59 13.12
CA THR A 235 22.33 11.20 13.36
C THR A 235 23.05 10.65 12.12
N ARG A 236 24.30 10.26 12.27
CA ARG A 236 25.08 9.64 11.18
C ARG A 236 24.74 8.15 11.11
N LEU A 237 24.18 7.72 9.98
CA LEU A 237 23.83 6.33 9.73
C LEU A 237 24.60 5.79 8.52
N SER A 238 25.31 4.69 8.70
CA SER A 238 25.93 3.96 7.58
C SER A 238 24.92 2.98 7.00
N ILE A 239 24.69 3.07 5.70
CA ILE A 239 23.84 2.15 4.95
C ILE A 239 24.66 1.46 3.86
N THR A 240 24.20 0.30 3.44
CA THR A 240 24.78 -0.43 2.30
C THR A 240 23.70 -0.72 1.26
N THR A 241 24.15 -1.17 0.10
CA THR A 241 23.23 -1.56 -0.98
C THR A 241 23.70 -2.84 -1.63
N SER A 242 22.75 -3.66 -2.02
CA SER A 242 22.95 -4.82 -2.89
C SER A 242 22.64 -4.44 -4.33
N LEU A 243 23.41 -4.95 -5.29
CA LEU A 243 23.29 -4.60 -6.70
C LEU A 243 23.26 -5.83 -7.59
N GLY A 244 22.39 -5.78 -8.60
CA GLY A 244 22.41 -6.67 -9.76
C GLY A 244 22.79 -5.85 -11.01
N VAL A 245 23.69 -6.36 -11.85
CA VAL A 245 24.12 -5.68 -13.06
C VAL A 245 24.05 -6.65 -14.24
N GLY A 246 23.48 -6.23 -15.35
CA GLY A 246 23.44 -6.98 -16.59
C GLY A 246 23.39 -6.11 -17.83
N VAL A 247 23.78 -6.67 -18.95
CA VAL A 247 23.69 -6.05 -20.26
C VAL A 247 22.74 -6.86 -21.14
N TYR A 248 21.99 -6.17 -21.98
CA TYR A 248 21.11 -6.80 -22.94
C TYR A 248 21.91 -7.66 -23.94
N ASP A 249 21.55 -8.92 -24.04
CA ASP A 249 22.16 -9.89 -24.96
C ASP A 249 21.07 -10.59 -25.78
N LEU A 250 21.10 -10.39 -27.08
CA LEU A 250 20.16 -10.99 -28.06
C LEU A 250 20.04 -12.50 -27.99
N ARG A 251 21.08 -13.18 -27.48
CA ARG A 251 21.12 -14.66 -27.36
C ARG A 251 20.40 -15.16 -26.12
N LEU A 252 20.28 -14.32 -25.10
CA LEU A 252 19.75 -14.66 -23.80
C LEU A 252 18.41 -14.02 -23.52
N ASP A 253 18.23 -12.78 -24.04
CA ASP A 253 17.10 -11.95 -23.71
C ASP A 253 16.13 -11.87 -24.87
N SER A 254 14.94 -12.43 -24.73
CA SER A 254 13.84 -12.28 -25.68
C SER A 254 13.26 -10.86 -25.74
N GLY A 255 13.65 -9.99 -24.81
CA GLY A 255 13.20 -8.61 -24.69
C GLY A 255 13.57 -8.01 -23.32
N ALA A 256 12.99 -6.86 -23.03
CA ALA A 256 13.25 -6.11 -21.79
C ALA A 256 12.98 -6.93 -20.52
N ASP A 257 11.87 -7.67 -20.49
CA ASP A 257 11.48 -8.48 -19.32
C ASP A 257 12.48 -9.59 -19.02
N ALA A 258 13.11 -10.18 -20.05
CA ALA A 258 14.11 -11.22 -19.86
C ALA A 258 15.38 -10.66 -19.22
N LEU A 259 15.86 -9.51 -19.69
CA LEU A 259 16.98 -8.80 -19.07
C LEU A 259 16.65 -8.41 -17.63
N TYR A 260 15.46 -7.83 -17.40
CA TYR A 260 15.04 -7.44 -16.05
C TYR A 260 15.10 -8.63 -15.08
N LYS A 261 14.45 -9.74 -15.41
CA LYS A 261 14.44 -10.96 -14.59
C LYS A 261 15.85 -11.50 -14.29
N ARG A 262 16.73 -11.43 -15.25
CA ARG A 262 18.12 -11.90 -15.12
C ARG A 262 18.91 -11.01 -14.15
N VAL A 263 18.74 -9.68 -14.24
CA VAL A 263 19.39 -8.72 -13.34
C VAL A 263 18.78 -8.77 -11.94
N ASP A 264 17.46 -8.93 -11.83
CA ASP A 264 16.75 -9.10 -10.56
C ASP A 264 17.21 -10.37 -9.82
N ALA A 265 17.38 -11.50 -10.54
CA ALA A 265 17.96 -12.73 -9.97
C ALA A 265 19.38 -12.49 -9.43
N ALA A 266 20.19 -11.68 -10.11
CA ALA A 266 21.53 -11.33 -9.63
C ALA A 266 21.46 -10.45 -8.37
N LEU A 267 20.54 -9.47 -8.32
CA LEU A 267 20.29 -8.66 -7.13
C LEU A 267 19.85 -9.54 -5.95
N TYR A 268 18.94 -10.47 -6.20
CA TYR A 268 18.49 -11.41 -5.18
C TYR A 268 19.64 -12.27 -4.62
N GLN A 269 20.51 -12.78 -5.49
CA GLN A 269 21.73 -13.48 -5.06
C GLN A 269 22.66 -12.61 -4.22
N ALA A 270 22.82 -11.32 -4.57
CA ALA A 270 23.61 -10.39 -3.79
C ALA A 270 23.06 -10.24 -2.36
N LYS A 271 21.72 -10.19 -2.21
CA LYS A 271 21.04 -10.14 -0.91
C LYS A 271 21.24 -11.44 -0.10
N GLU A 272 21.10 -12.62 -0.73
CA GLU A 272 21.23 -13.91 -0.04
C GLU A 272 22.67 -14.19 0.39
N GLU A 273 23.66 -13.83 -0.40
CA GLU A 273 25.07 -14.08 -0.08
C GLU A 273 25.67 -13.14 0.98
N GLY A 274 24.85 -12.31 1.63
CA GLY A 274 25.26 -11.47 2.76
C GLY A 274 25.22 -9.98 2.47
N ARG A 275 24.55 -9.55 1.41
CA ARG A 275 24.32 -8.13 1.07
C ARG A 275 25.60 -7.34 0.80
N ASN A 276 25.48 -6.00 0.69
CA ASN A 276 26.58 -5.08 0.46
C ASN A 276 27.55 -5.58 -0.65
N ARG A 277 26.99 -5.99 -1.78
CA ARG A 277 27.77 -6.53 -2.91
C ARG A 277 27.06 -6.36 -4.23
N LEU A 278 27.87 -6.49 -5.27
CA LEU A 278 27.42 -6.53 -6.64
C LEU A 278 27.45 -7.96 -7.17
N LYS A 279 26.43 -8.35 -7.92
CA LYS A 279 26.39 -9.57 -8.71
C LYS A 279 26.11 -9.26 -10.17
N LEU A 280 26.82 -9.97 -11.05
CA LEU A 280 26.60 -9.91 -12.48
C LEU A 280 25.52 -10.92 -12.88
N ALA A 281 24.57 -10.48 -13.69
CA ALA A 281 23.56 -11.36 -14.25
C ALA A 281 24.23 -12.43 -15.14
N ALA A 282 23.87 -13.71 -14.94
CA ALA A 282 24.44 -14.82 -15.67
C ALA A 282 24.29 -14.62 -17.19
N GLY A 283 25.34 -14.93 -17.96
CA GLY A 283 25.33 -14.94 -19.42
C GLY A 283 26.21 -13.91 -20.14
N GLY A 284 26.90 -13.00 -19.46
CA GLY A 284 27.91 -12.12 -20.09
C GLY A 284 29.28 -12.79 -20.15
N ARG A 285 29.71 -13.16 -21.33
CA ARG A 285 31.05 -13.57 -21.81
C ARG A 285 32.17 -13.58 -20.74
N ARG A 286 32.28 -14.67 -19.96
CA ARG A 286 33.51 -14.98 -19.22
C ARG A 286 33.97 -16.47 -19.34
N GLU A 287 33.22 -17.30 -20.04
CA GLU A 287 33.63 -18.73 -20.18
C GLU A 287 34.50 -19.07 -21.40
N SER A 288 34.71 -18.14 -22.33
CA SER A 288 35.44 -18.46 -23.56
C SER A 288 36.93 -18.06 -23.60
N LEU A 289 37.45 -17.40 -22.56
CA LEU A 289 38.88 -16.98 -22.55
C LEU A 289 39.80 -17.89 -21.71
N LEU A 290 39.25 -18.94 -21.07
CA LEU A 290 40.05 -19.92 -20.31
C LEU A 290 40.07 -21.32 -20.94
N ALA A 291 39.38 -21.56 -22.09
CA ALA A 291 39.32 -22.86 -22.72
C ALA A 291 40.27 -23.05 -23.93
N ASP A 292 40.95 -22.00 -24.42
CA ASP A 292 41.89 -22.06 -25.52
C ASP A 292 43.33 -21.70 -25.06
N SER A 293 43.87 -22.52 -24.17
CA SER A 293 45.34 -22.67 -24.05
C SER A 293 45.69 -24.05 -24.57
N PRO A 294 46.29 -24.19 -25.75
CA PRO A 294 46.84 -25.48 -26.16
C PRO A 294 48.00 -25.82 -25.23
N SER A 295 47.90 -26.97 -24.57
CA SER A 295 48.99 -27.57 -23.82
C SER A 295 50.14 -27.91 -24.78
N PRO A 296 51.39 -27.79 -24.34
CA PRO A 296 52.60 -27.98 -25.12
C PRO A 296 52.84 -29.40 -25.59
#